data_9c281f481b3c40c33c4d8e8ba3b60797
#
_entry.id   9c281f481b3c40c33c4d8e8ba3b60797
#
_cell.length_a   1.000
_cell.length_b   1.000
_cell.length_c   1.000
_cell.angle_alpha   90.00
_cell.angle_beta   90.00
_cell.angle_gamma   90.00
#
_symmetry.space_group_name_H-M   'P 1'
#
loop_
_entity.id
_entity.type
_entity.pdbx_description
1 polymer ?
#
loop_
_entity_poly.entity_id
_entity_poly.type
_entity_poly.pdbx_seq_one_letter_code
_entity_poly.pdbx_strand_id
1 'polypeptide(L)' 'MPLFRRIKDFEYQSFHVVIAERDGWVRAAGYTSTNTLVATVESETAGEAEAEIKGTLDVLAVHTPIPEPTSASVA' A
#
# COMPACT_ATOMS: atom_id res chain seq x y z
N MET A 1 -15.12 12.19 -16.91
CA MET A 1 -13.89 11.43 -16.74
C MET A 1 -13.93 10.56 -15.52
N PRO A 2 -13.70 9.28 -15.67
CA PRO A 2 -13.79 8.40 -14.51
C PRO A 2 -12.60 8.62 -13.59
N LEU A 3 -12.91 8.80 -12.35
CA LEU A 3 -11.90 8.99 -11.32
C LEU A 3 -12.10 7.94 -10.26
N PHE A 4 -10.99 7.54 -9.66
CA PHE A 4 -11.10 6.67 -8.50
C PHE A 4 -11.75 7.46 -7.37
N ARG A 5 -12.73 6.85 -6.74
CA ARG A 5 -13.39 7.43 -5.59
C ARG A 5 -12.80 6.77 -4.35
N ARG A 6 -12.20 7.56 -3.50
CA ARG A 6 -11.56 7.01 -2.31
C ARG A 6 -12.62 6.48 -1.37
N ILE A 7 -12.45 5.22 -0.96
CA ILE A 7 -13.33 4.58 0.00
C ILE A 7 -12.81 4.82 1.40
N LYS A 8 -11.52 4.57 1.61
CA LYS A 8 -10.92 4.79 2.93
C LYS A 8 -9.41 4.79 2.78
N ASP A 9 -8.73 5.24 3.82
CA ASP A 9 -7.29 5.12 3.87
C ASP A 9 -6.90 4.82 5.31
N PHE A 10 -5.73 4.23 5.47
CA PHE A 10 -5.24 3.84 6.78
C PHE A 10 -3.75 3.56 6.66
N GLU A 11 -3.11 3.35 7.81
CA GLU A 11 -1.70 3.01 7.82
C GLU A 11 -1.51 1.57 8.22
N TYR A 12 -0.54 0.92 7.60
CA TYR A 12 -0.26 -0.48 7.82
C TYR A 12 1.22 -0.71 7.60
N GLN A 13 1.92 -1.23 8.61
CA GLN A 13 3.36 -1.55 8.50
C GLN A 13 4.17 -0.34 8.06
N SER A 14 3.82 0.83 8.56
CA SER A 14 4.49 2.09 8.22
C SER A 14 4.23 2.55 6.79
N PHE A 15 3.32 1.87 6.09
CA PHE A 15 2.88 2.32 4.78
C PHE A 15 1.53 2.99 4.90
N HIS A 16 1.28 3.93 4.02
CA HIS A 16 -0.04 4.56 3.93
C HIS A 16 -0.82 3.86 2.82
N VAL A 17 -1.99 3.31 3.17
CA VAL A 17 -2.80 2.56 2.21
C VAL A 17 -4.02 3.36 1.86
N VAL A 18 -4.28 3.50 0.57
CA VAL A 18 -5.47 4.18 0.06
C VAL A 18 -6.28 3.18 -0.74
N ILE A 19 -7.56 3.05 -0.41
CA ILE A 19 -8.45 2.16 -1.13
C ILE A 19 -9.49 3.01 -1.85
N ALA A 20 -9.60 2.81 -3.14
CA ALA A 20 -10.50 3.59 -3.99
C ALA A 20 -11.17 2.67 -4.99
N GLU A 21 -12.27 3.12 -5.56
CA GLU A 21 -13.01 2.31 -6.52
C GLU A 21 -13.27 3.11 -7.79
N ARG A 22 -13.41 2.37 -8.88
CA ARG A 22 -13.78 2.93 -10.18
C ARG A 22 -14.41 1.81 -11.01
N ASP A 23 -15.62 2.06 -11.52
CA ASP A 23 -16.27 1.16 -12.45
C ASP A 23 -16.38 -0.27 -11.92
N GLY A 24 -16.72 -0.40 -10.65
CA GLY A 24 -16.89 -1.72 -10.05
C GLY A 24 -15.60 -2.40 -9.65
N TRP A 25 -14.46 -1.78 -9.88
CA TRP A 25 -13.17 -2.29 -9.44
C TRP A 25 -12.64 -1.49 -8.28
N VAL A 26 -12.00 -2.18 -7.38
CA VAL A 26 -11.41 -1.55 -6.20
C VAL A 26 -9.91 -1.66 -6.30
N ARG A 27 -9.24 -0.55 -6.09
CA ARG A 27 -7.78 -0.52 -6.09
C ARG A 27 -7.29 -0.15 -4.71
N ALA A 28 -6.30 -0.88 -4.24
CA ALA A 28 -5.59 -0.54 -3.01
C ALA A 28 -4.17 -0.19 -3.38
N ALA A 29 -3.68 0.91 -2.85
CA ALA A 29 -2.34 1.39 -3.15
C ALA A 29 -1.61 1.64 -1.86
N GLY A 30 -0.35 1.21 -1.79
CA GLY A 30 0.49 1.43 -0.63
C GLY A 30 1.58 2.43 -0.94
N TYR A 31 1.78 3.38 -0.04
CA TYR A 31 2.77 4.44 -0.20
C TYR A 31 3.70 4.46 1.00
N THR A 32 4.94 4.85 0.77
CA THR A 32 5.89 5.04 1.86
C THR A 32 5.59 6.36 2.57
N SER A 33 6.33 6.62 3.65
CA SER A 33 6.16 7.87 4.38
C SER A 33 6.56 9.07 3.53
N THR A 34 7.26 8.86 2.45
CA THR A 34 7.63 9.94 1.53
C THR A 34 6.71 9.99 0.33
N ASN A 35 5.55 9.31 0.41
CA ASN A 35 4.53 9.32 -0.65
C ASN A 35 5.00 8.64 -1.92
N THR A 36 5.89 7.67 -1.80
CA THR A 36 6.32 6.90 -2.96
C THR A 36 5.45 5.66 -3.07
N LEU A 37 4.83 5.47 -4.21
CA LEU A 37 4.01 4.29 -4.46
C LEU A 37 4.88 3.06 -4.53
N VAL A 38 4.57 2.05 -3.73
CA VAL A 38 5.36 0.83 -3.70
C VAL A 38 4.56 -0.40 -4.09
N ALA A 39 3.24 -0.34 -4.04
CA ALA A 39 2.43 -1.52 -4.37
C ALA A 39 1.02 -1.08 -4.73
N THR A 40 0.41 -1.80 -5.66
CA THR A 40 -1.01 -1.65 -5.95
C THR A 40 -1.60 -3.02 -6.18
N VAL A 41 -2.86 -3.18 -5.78
CA VAL A 41 -3.62 -4.38 -6.10
C VAL A 41 -5.00 -3.94 -6.54
N GLU A 42 -5.66 -4.78 -7.33
CA GLU A 42 -7.02 -4.52 -7.77
C GLU A 42 -7.85 -5.76 -7.52
N SER A 43 -9.08 -5.53 -7.07
CA SER A 43 -9.99 -6.62 -6.75
C SER A 43 -11.41 -6.15 -7.00
N GLU A 44 -12.35 -7.07 -6.83
CA GLU A 44 -13.75 -6.74 -7.04
C GLU A 44 -14.39 -6.13 -5.81
N THR A 45 -13.81 -6.34 -4.65
CA THR A 45 -14.36 -5.79 -3.41
C THR A 45 -13.28 -5.11 -2.60
N ALA A 46 -13.71 -4.18 -1.76
CA ALA A 46 -12.77 -3.47 -0.90
C ALA A 46 -12.11 -4.41 0.09
N GLY A 47 -12.86 -5.39 0.60
CA GLY A 47 -12.28 -6.34 1.55
C GLY A 47 -11.17 -7.16 0.94
N GLU A 48 -11.35 -7.61 -0.30
CA GLU A 48 -10.31 -8.36 -0.97
C GLU A 48 -9.10 -7.50 -1.28
N ALA A 49 -9.34 -6.29 -1.75
CA ALA A 49 -8.23 -5.37 -2.05
C ALA A 49 -7.43 -5.08 -0.79
N GLU A 50 -8.13 -4.86 0.31
CA GLU A 50 -7.45 -4.58 1.57
C GLU A 50 -6.60 -5.76 2.01
N ALA A 51 -7.16 -6.96 1.94
CA ALA A 51 -6.42 -8.15 2.35
C ALA A 51 -5.19 -8.37 1.48
N GLU A 52 -5.34 -8.16 0.18
CA GLU A 52 -4.24 -8.38 -0.75
C GLU A 52 -3.14 -7.34 -0.57
N ILE A 53 -3.50 -6.08 -0.38
CA ILE A 53 -2.47 -5.06 -0.21
C ILE A 53 -1.72 -5.27 1.11
N LYS A 54 -2.42 -5.72 2.15
CA LYS A 54 -1.75 -5.99 3.41
C LYS A 54 -0.76 -7.13 3.25
N GLY A 55 -1.13 -8.18 2.52
CA GLY A 55 -0.21 -9.28 2.27
C GLY A 55 1.00 -8.83 1.48
N THR A 56 0.79 -7.99 0.48
CA THR A 56 1.90 -7.46 -0.31
C THR A 56 2.82 -6.60 0.54
N LEU A 57 2.25 -5.75 1.37
CA LEU A 57 3.06 -4.89 2.22
C LEU A 57 3.81 -5.69 3.29
N ASP A 58 3.22 -6.78 3.77
CA ASP A 58 3.93 -7.65 4.69
C ASP A 58 5.18 -8.23 4.06
N VAL A 59 5.08 -8.64 2.80
CA VAL A 59 6.23 -9.18 2.09
C VAL A 59 7.28 -8.09 1.91
N LEU A 60 6.86 -6.90 1.53
CA LEU A 60 7.79 -5.80 1.34
C LEU A 60 8.47 -5.42 2.64
N ALA A 61 7.74 -5.42 3.74
CA ALA A 61 8.31 -5.07 5.02
C ALA A 61 9.37 -6.07 5.45
N VAL A 62 9.20 -7.34 5.06
CA VAL A 62 10.18 -8.37 5.40
C VAL A 62 11.39 -8.31 4.48
N HIS A 63 11.14 -8.13 3.18
CA HIS A 63 12.22 -8.21 2.21
C HIS A 63 12.94 -6.89 1.98
N THR A 64 12.39 -5.81 2.49
CA THR A 64 13.03 -4.50 2.39
C THR A 64 13.30 -4.04 3.79
N PRO A 65 14.32 -4.61 4.42
CA PRO A 65 14.62 -4.22 5.81
C PRO A 65 14.89 -2.75 5.83
N ILE A 66 14.38 -2.12 6.82
CA ILE A 66 14.59 -0.71 6.98
C ILE A 66 16.04 -0.49 7.14
N PRO A 67 16.61 0.23 6.29
CA PRO A 67 18.01 0.50 6.41
C PRO A 67 18.21 1.26 7.66
N GLU A 68 18.64 0.89 8.25
CA GLU A 68 18.59 1.61 9.25
C GLU A 68 19.64 2.24 9.28
N PRO A 69 19.55 2.53 9.12
CA PRO A 69 20.09 3.00 8.91
C PRO A 69 21.15 2.98 9.05
N THR A 70 21.25 2.63 8.86
CA THR A 70 21.82 2.56 8.86
C THR A 70 22.59 2.49 8.71
N SER A 71 22.65 2.37 8.58
CA SER A 71 23.06 2.36 8.52
C SER A 71 23.68 2.49 8.50
N ALA A 72 23.74 2.41 8.56
CA ALA A 72 24.15 2.60 8.61
C ALA A 72 24.83 2.68 8.67
N SER A 73 24.85 2.62 8.75
CA SER A 73 25.32 2.76 8.77
C SER A 73 26.09 2.62 8.70
N VAL A 74 26.21 2.53 8.81
CA VAL A 74 26.73 2.50 8.71
C VAL A 74 27.28 2.50 8.52
N ALA A 75 27.35 2.40 8.54
CA ALA A 75 27.79 2.48 8.35
C ALA A 75 28.24 2.66 8.19
#